data_60584eaf7b6923de95f9adeb93dc5017
#
_entry.id   60584eaf7b6923de95f9adeb93dc5017
#
_cell.length_a   1.000
_cell.length_b   1.000
_cell.length_c   1.000
_cell.angle_alpha   90.00
_cell.angle_beta   90.00
_cell.angle_gamma   90.00
#
_symmetry.space_group_name_H-M   'P 1'
#
loop_
_entity.id
_entity.type
_entity.pdbx_description
1 polymer ?
#
loop_
_entity_poly.entity_id
_entity_poly.type
_entity_poly.pdbx_seq_one_letter_code
_entity_poly.pdbx_strand_id
1 'polypeptide(L)'
;MIEPLGDWPKTIPGAAAAAAERWPEALALIEGERGWTFAELWADARAAASACLASGIGAGERVAIWAPNGRAWILAALGAQAAGACIVPLNTRFRGKEAGDLLRRARVTTLFTVERFLGTDYRALIAQESLPDLRESVLLDDFDAFLARGGGPADPAVDAALAQIAPDDVSDIIFTSGTTGAPKGAVTAHRQVTQIFGDWAVRVDLRAGDRYLIVNPFFHTFGYKAGWVACLLRCATIVPMPVFDVAETVRQIEQNRISFIPGPPTIYQSLLAELAGGRPHDFSSLRVAVTGAAPVPPALVERMRLELGMQNVVNGYGMTECGAIAMTRQGDDAETVAHTCGYPLPGMELRCVDEAGQDLPAGESGEILVRSHGVMRRYLDDPAATAEAIDPEGWLHTGDIGVMDARGYLRITDRKKDMYISGGFNCYPAEIEKLLCDHPAVEIAAVIGVPDERLGEVGKAFIVLRPGARAAPGEIITWARAAMANYKAPRLVELVDELPRNAGGKVLRMELRKREAGEV
;
A
#
# COMPACT_ATOMS: atom_id res chain seq x y z
N MET A 1 -28.19 -1.93 -8.27
CA MET A 1 -27.64 -2.29 -9.60
C MET A 1 -26.14 -2.13 -9.54
N ILE A 2 -25.39 -3.15 -9.94
CA ILE A 2 -23.94 -3.08 -10.07
C ILE A 2 -23.63 -2.13 -11.21
N GLU A 3 -22.79 -1.12 -10.97
CA GLU A 3 -22.33 -0.21 -12.02
C GLU A 3 -21.55 -0.98 -13.08
N PRO A 4 -21.67 -0.65 -14.37
CA PRO A 4 -20.91 -1.34 -15.40
C PRO A 4 -19.40 -1.10 -15.26
N LEU A 5 -18.61 -2.11 -15.58
CA LEU A 5 -17.16 -2.00 -15.65
C LEU A 5 -16.74 -1.05 -16.78
N GLY A 6 -15.73 -0.20 -16.53
CA GLY A 6 -15.11 0.61 -17.57
C GLY A 6 -14.30 -0.24 -18.57
N ASP A 7 -14.14 0.26 -19.79
CA ASP A 7 -13.23 -0.33 -20.77
C ASP A 7 -11.83 0.31 -20.64
N TRP A 8 -10.97 -0.34 -19.85
CA TRP A 8 -9.64 0.15 -19.54
C TRP A 8 -8.58 -0.59 -20.35
N PRO A 9 -7.39 0.03 -20.60
CA PRO A 9 -6.23 -0.67 -21.12
C PRO A 9 -5.95 -1.95 -20.32
N LYS A 10 -5.60 -3.03 -20.99
CA LYS A 10 -5.52 -4.36 -20.35
C LYS A 10 -4.20 -4.61 -19.62
N THR A 11 -3.17 -3.78 -19.88
CA THR A 11 -1.85 -3.88 -19.22
C THR A 11 -1.42 -2.51 -18.69
N ILE A 12 -0.55 -2.48 -17.67
CA ILE A 12 -0.02 -1.23 -17.11
C ILE A 12 0.83 -0.48 -18.14
N PRO A 13 1.76 -1.12 -18.86
CA PRO A 13 2.45 -0.45 -19.98
C PRO A 13 1.48 0.04 -21.06
N GLY A 14 0.43 -0.73 -21.36
CA GLY A 14 -0.62 -0.34 -22.29
C GLY A 14 -1.39 0.91 -21.83
N ALA A 15 -1.57 1.09 -20.51
CA ALA A 15 -2.17 2.31 -19.96
C ALA A 15 -1.27 3.54 -20.17
N ALA A 16 0.05 3.39 -19.98
CA ALA A 16 1.00 4.46 -20.25
C ALA A 16 1.09 4.82 -21.74
N ALA A 17 1.10 3.80 -22.61
CA ALA A 17 1.08 4.00 -24.07
C ALA A 17 -0.19 4.72 -24.53
N ALA A 18 -1.36 4.26 -24.07
CA ALA A 18 -2.66 4.87 -24.41
C ALA A 18 -2.77 6.32 -23.90
N ALA A 19 -2.22 6.60 -22.71
CA ALA A 19 -2.16 7.96 -22.19
C ALA A 19 -1.28 8.87 -23.06
N ALA A 20 -0.11 8.40 -23.47
CA ALA A 20 0.80 9.14 -24.34
C ALA A 20 0.21 9.39 -25.75
N GLU A 21 -0.54 8.43 -26.29
CA GLU A 21 -1.23 8.59 -27.58
C GLU A 21 -2.40 9.59 -27.47
N ARG A 22 -3.19 9.47 -26.41
CA ARG A 22 -4.42 10.26 -26.26
C ARG A 22 -4.17 11.68 -25.78
N TRP A 23 -3.14 11.89 -24.94
CA TRP A 23 -2.86 13.17 -24.29
C TRP A 23 -1.37 13.53 -24.32
N PRO A 24 -0.71 13.52 -25.52
CA PRO A 24 0.74 13.62 -25.62
C PRO A 24 1.34 14.84 -24.91
N GLU A 25 0.68 15.99 -25.04
CA GLU A 25 1.16 17.28 -24.53
C GLU A 25 0.71 17.60 -23.10
N ALA A 26 -0.21 16.78 -22.54
CA ALA A 26 -0.66 17.01 -21.17
C ALA A 26 0.42 16.61 -20.16
N LEU A 27 0.51 17.34 -19.04
CA LEU A 27 1.45 17.01 -17.95
C LEU A 27 1.09 15.68 -17.32
N ALA A 28 2.05 14.75 -17.33
CA ALA A 28 1.95 13.44 -16.70
C ALA A 28 2.59 13.40 -15.32
N LEU A 29 3.70 14.12 -15.12
CA LEU A 29 4.46 14.10 -13.88
C LEU A 29 5.11 15.44 -13.60
N ILE A 30 5.15 15.84 -12.33
CA ILE A 30 5.93 16.99 -11.85
C ILE A 30 6.81 16.51 -10.69
N GLU A 31 8.12 16.75 -10.79
CA GLU A 31 9.07 16.49 -9.71
C GLU A 31 10.08 17.64 -9.61
N GLY A 32 10.16 18.25 -8.43
CA GLY A 32 10.89 19.49 -8.26
C GLY A 32 10.30 20.63 -9.11
N GLU A 33 11.13 21.26 -9.93
CA GLU A 33 10.71 22.34 -10.84
C GLU A 33 10.42 21.85 -12.28
N ARG A 34 10.63 20.56 -12.55
CA ARG A 34 10.46 19.99 -13.89
C ARG A 34 9.13 19.26 -14.02
N GLY A 35 8.47 19.47 -15.15
CA GLY A 35 7.33 18.70 -15.60
C GLY A 35 7.69 17.83 -16.80
N TRP A 36 7.02 16.68 -16.92
CA TRP A 36 7.06 15.80 -18.09
C TRP A 36 5.65 15.60 -18.62
N THR A 37 5.51 15.65 -19.94
CA THR A 37 4.26 15.30 -20.62
C THR A 37 4.05 13.77 -20.64
N PHE A 38 2.86 13.33 -21.01
CA PHE A 38 2.60 11.88 -21.17
C PHE A 38 3.48 11.28 -22.29
N ALA A 39 3.72 12.03 -23.38
CA ALA A 39 4.62 11.59 -24.44
C ALA A 39 6.07 11.42 -23.93
N GLU A 40 6.59 12.40 -23.18
CA GLU A 40 7.94 12.33 -22.60
C GLU A 40 8.04 11.20 -21.56
N LEU A 41 7.07 11.06 -20.64
CA LEU A 41 7.06 10.00 -19.64
C LEU A 41 7.07 8.61 -20.29
N TRP A 42 6.28 8.42 -21.36
CA TRP A 42 6.26 7.16 -22.09
C TRP A 42 7.54 6.90 -22.86
N ALA A 43 8.13 7.92 -23.50
CA ALA A 43 9.42 7.79 -24.15
C ALA A 43 10.53 7.38 -23.16
N ASP A 44 10.55 8.00 -21.98
CA ASP A 44 11.48 7.66 -20.90
C ASP A 44 11.25 6.21 -20.37
N ALA A 45 9.98 5.79 -20.25
CA ALA A 45 9.65 4.43 -19.86
C ALA A 45 10.07 3.39 -20.90
N ARG A 46 9.96 3.71 -22.21
CA ARG A 46 10.48 2.88 -23.31
C ARG A 46 12.00 2.78 -23.28
N ALA A 47 12.71 3.90 -23.01
CA ALA A 47 14.15 3.87 -22.82
C ALA A 47 14.55 2.98 -21.64
N ALA A 48 13.80 3.03 -20.53
CA ALA A 48 14.00 2.14 -19.38
C ALA A 48 13.72 0.67 -19.74
N ALA A 49 12.70 0.38 -20.56
CA ALA A 49 12.42 -0.96 -21.06
C ALA A 49 13.55 -1.50 -21.93
N SER A 50 14.08 -0.67 -22.85
CA SER A 50 15.23 -1.03 -23.67
C SER A 50 16.46 -1.35 -22.81
N ALA A 51 16.74 -0.55 -21.78
CA ALA A 51 17.84 -0.80 -20.85
C ALA A 51 17.61 -2.10 -20.02
N CYS A 52 16.36 -2.37 -19.63
CA CYS A 52 15.99 -3.64 -18.99
C CYS A 52 16.30 -4.83 -19.90
N LEU A 53 15.83 -4.80 -21.14
CA LEU A 53 16.08 -5.87 -22.12
C LEU A 53 17.58 -6.06 -22.37
N ALA A 54 18.35 -4.99 -22.54
CA ALA A 54 19.80 -5.03 -22.70
C ALA A 54 20.53 -5.61 -21.47
N SER A 55 19.93 -5.48 -20.28
CA SER A 55 20.43 -6.05 -19.02
C SER A 55 19.90 -7.47 -18.74
N GLY A 56 19.18 -8.09 -19.69
CA GLY A 56 18.61 -9.43 -19.52
C GLY A 56 17.38 -9.49 -18.62
N ILE A 57 16.71 -8.34 -18.42
CA ILE A 57 15.44 -8.26 -17.70
C ILE A 57 14.32 -8.37 -18.73
N GLY A 58 13.45 -9.37 -18.58
CA GLY A 58 12.36 -9.63 -19.52
C GLY A 58 11.30 -10.55 -18.93
N ALA A 59 10.55 -11.22 -19.80
CA ALA A 59 9.47 -12.11 -19.43
C ALA A 59 9.92 -13.19 -18.44
N GLY A 60 9.17 -13.35 -17.34
CA GLY A 60 9.47 -14.30 -16.27
C GLY A 60 10.45 -13.80 -15.19
N GLU A 61 11.17 -12.70 -15.44
CA GLU A 61 12.07 -12.10 -14.45
C GLU A 61 11.29 -11.35 -13.37
N ARG A 62 11.85 -11.32 -12.17
CA ARG A 62 11.31 -10.57 -11.01
C ARG A 62 12.28 -9.50 -10.59
N VAL A 63 11.80 -8.27 -10.63
CA VAL A 63 12.60 -7.08 -10.37
C VAL A 63 12.08 -6.40 -9.11
N ALA A 64 12.92 -6.23 -8.10
CA ALA A 64 12.52 -5.47 -6.92
C ALA A 64 12.81 -3.98 -7.09
N ILE A 65 11.97 -3.16 -6.45
CA ILE A 65 12.19 -1.72 -6.33
C ILE A 65 12.15 -1.35 -4.86
N TRP A 66 13.30 -0.91 -4.32
CA TRP A 66 13.46 -0.50 -2.93
C TRP A 66 13.93 0.94 -2.86
N ALA A 67 13.00 1.86 -3.07
CA ALA A 67 13.27 3.29 -3.20
C ALA A 67 12.05 4.12 -2.76
N PRO A 68 12.23 5.41 -2.43
CA PRO A 68 11.13 6.33 -2.16
C PRO A 68 10.35 6.68 -3.43
N ASN A 69 9.19 7.32 -3.24
CA ASN A 69 8.39 7.87 -4.33
C ASN A 69 9.22 8.84 -5.17
N GLY A 70 9.15 8.70 -6.49
CA GLY A 70 9.83 9.57 -7.43
C GLY A 70 9.70 9.09 -8.87
N ARG A 71 10.08 9.93 -9.81
CA ARG A 71 10.06 9.61 -11.25
C ARG A 71 10.87 8.36 -11.58
N ALA A 72 12.08 8.23 -11.02
CA ALA A 72 12.94 7.08 -11.28
C ALA A 72 12.29 5.74 -10.86
N TRP A 73 11.52 5.74 -9.76
CA TRP A 73 10.72 4.59 -9.33
C TRP A 73 9.69 4.19 -10.39
N ILE A 74 8.96 5.18 -10.92
CA ILE A 74 7.93 4.95 -11.96
C ILE A 74 8.56 4.41 -13.24
N LEU A 75 9.70 4.99 -13.67
CA LEU A 75 10.41 4.54 -14.86
C LEU A 75 10.99 3.13 -14.70
N ALA A 76 11.55 2.81 -13.53
CA ALA A 76 12.02 1.45 -13.24
C ALA A 76 10.86 0.43 -13.31
N ALA A 77 9.70 0.79 -12.73
CA ALA A 77 8.51 -0.07 -12.75
C ALA A 77 7.94 -0.24 -14.18
N LEU A 78 7.68 0.86 -14.87
CA LEU A 78 7.14 0.83 -16.24
C LEU A 78 8.13 0.17 -17.22
N GLY A 79 9.42 0.46 -17.09
CA GLY A 79 10.46 -0.13 -17.93
C GLY A 79 10.54 -1.66 -17.74
N ALA A 80 10.60 -2.12 -16.52
CA ALA A 80 10.59 -3.56 -16.22
C ALA A 80 9.31 -4.25 -16.72
N GLN A 81 8.14 -3.66 -16.46
CA GLN A 81 6.86 -4.20 -16.92
C GLN A 81 6.72 -4.15 -18.45
N ALA A 82 7.22 -3.11 -19.13
CA ALA A 82 7.22 -3.03 -20.58
C ALA A 82 8.20 -4.01 -21.23
N ALA A 83 9.23 -4.43 -20.52
CA ALA A 83 10.10 -5.54 -20.89
C ALA A 83 9.48 -6.93 -20.60
N GLY A 84 8.31 -6.99 -19.95
CA GLY A 84 7.61 -8.24 -19.60
C GLY A 84 7.95 -8.80 -18.22
N ALA A 85 8.71 -8.09 -17.41
CA ALA A 85 9.07 -8.52 -16.05
C ALA A 85 7.99 -8.16 -15.02
N CYS A 86 7.98 -8.91 -13.91
CA CYS A 86 7.14 -8.66 -12.76
C CYS A 86 7.88 -7.81 -11.73
N ILE A 87 7.23 -6.78 -11.15
CA ILE A 87 7.84 -5.98 -10.10
C ILE A 87 7.52 -6.50 -8.70
N VAL A 88 8.47 -6.30 -7.78
CA VAL A 88 8.37 -6.64 -6.35
C VAL A 88 8.71 -5.37 -5.55
N PRO A 89 7.72 -4.53 -5.25
CA PRO A 89 7.94 -3.32 -4.47
C PRO A 89 8.30 -3.65 -3.02
N LEU A 90 9.36 -3.03 -2.48
CA LEU A 90 9.81 -3.21 -1.10
C LEU A 90 9.56 -1.96 -0.27
N ASN A 91 9.08 -2.17 0.96
CA ASN A 91 8.87 -1.09 1.91
C ASN A 91 10.21 -0.43 2.29
N THR A 92 10.30 0.89 2.09
CA THR A 92 11.48 1.69 2.39
C THR A 92 11.85 1.74 3.90
N ARG A 93 10.96 1.25 4.75
CA ARG A 93 11.21 1.14 6.20
C ARG A 93 11.84 -0.19 6.62
N PHE A 94 11.91 -1.17 5.73
CA PHE A 94 12.53 -2.47 6.03
C PHE A 94 14.01 -2.34 6.35
N ARG A 95 14.51 -3.26 7.17
CA ARG A 95 15.93 -3.48 7.42
C ARG A 95 16.48 -4.55 6.47
N GLY A 96 17.80 -4.69 6.43
CA GLY A 96 18.46 -5.62 5.50
C GLY A 96 17.89 -7.03 5.54
N LYS A 97 17.73 -7.62 6.74
CA LYS A 97 17.16 -8.96 6.93
C LYS A 97 15.75 -9.07 6.37
N GLU A 98 14.88 -8.09 6.65
CA GLU A 98 13.50 -8.08 6.16
C GLU A 98 13.47 -8.00 4.61
N ALA A 99 14.23 -7.06 4.04
CA ALA A 99 14.33 -6.91 2.59
C ALA A 99 14.96 -8.16 1.94
N GLY A 100 16.06 -8.66 2.51
CA GLY A 100 16.76 -9.85 2.04
C GLY A 100 15.87 -11.10 2.01
N ASP A 101 15.04 -11.29 3.03
CA ASP A 101 14.10 -12.42 3.08
C ASP A 101 13.06 -12.34 1.93
N LEU A 102 12.54 -11.16 1.64
CA LEU A 102 11.60 -10.99 0.53
C LEU A 102 12.25 -11.16 -0.83
N LEU A 103 13.47 -10.63 -1.00
CA LEU A 103 14.26 -10.80 -2.24
C LEU A 103 14.52 -12.27 -2.54
N ARG A 104 14.93 -13.06 -1.53
CA ARG A 104 15.13 -14.52 -1.67
C ARG A 104 13.83 -15.24 -2.02
N ARG A 105 12.76 -14.98 -1.27
CA ARG A 105 11.46 -15.64 -1.48
C ARG A 105 10.86 -15.31 -2.84
N ALA A 106 11.01 -14.07 -3.29
CA ALA A 106 10.58 -13.68 -4.62
C ALA A 106 11.58 -14.08 -5.71
N ARG A 107 12.75 -14.65 -5.38
CA ARG A 107 13.83 -14.96 -6.33
C ARG A 107 14.11 -13.78 -7.25
N VAL A 108 14.32 -12.63 -6.64
CA VAL A 108 14.57 -11.38 -7.36
C VAL A 108 15.93 -11.45 -8.05
N THR A 109 15.96 -11.11 -9.32
CA THR A 109 17.17 -11.15 -10.14
C THR A 109 17.83 -9.78 -10.30
N THR A 110 17.05 -8.71 -10.18
CA THR A 110 17.55 -7.33 -10.25
C THR A 110 16.87 -6.48 -9.19
N LEU A 111 17.66 -5.67 -8.48
CA LEU A 111 17.18 -4.73 -7.47
C LEU A 111 17.44 -3.29 -7.94
N PHE A 112 16.38 -2.53 -8.16
CA PHE A 112 16.46 -1.07 -8.27
C PHE A 112 16.36 -0.46 -6.87
N THR A 113 17.35 0.35 -6.49
CA THR A 113 17.43 0.94 -5.16
C THR A 113 18.06 2.31 -5.19
N VAL A 114 18.03 3.02 -4.09
CA VAL A 114 18.81 4.25 -3.86
C VAL A 114 20.00 3.94 -2.95
N GLU A 115 21.02 4.79 -2.99
CA GLU A 115 22.14 4.62 -2.08
C GLU A 115 21.70 4.83 -0.63
N ARG A 116 21.03 5.97 -0.37
CA ARG A 116 20.58 6.35 0.97
C ARG A 116 19.19 6.98 0.96
N PHE A 117 18.41 6.66 2.00
CA PHE A 117 17.14 7.33 2.27
C PHE A 117 16.84 7.36 3.77
N LEU A 118 16.44 8.52 4.31
CA LEU A 118 16.13 8.75 5.74
C LEU A 118 17.24 8.25 6.68
N GLY A 119 18.50 8.49 6.32
CA GLY A 119 19.67 8.09 7.10
C GLY A 119 20.04 6.60 6.98
N THR A 120 19.29 5.80 6.22
CA THR A 120 19.57 4.38 6.00
C THR A 120 20.37 4.21 4.71
N ASP A 121 21.48 3.48 4.79
CA ASP A 121 22.31 3.08 3.65
C ASP A 121 21.83 1.71 3.15
N TYR A 122 21.09 1.72 2.02
CA TYR A 122 20.47 0.50 1.47
C TYR A 122 21.48 -0.45 0.85
N ARG A 123 22.54 0.10 0.24
CA ARG A 123 23.63 -0.74 -0.31
C ARG A 123 24.34 -1.51 0.78
N ALA A 124 24.67 -0.84 1.88
CA ALA A 124 25.32 -1.49 3.02
C ALA A 124 24.43 -2.57 3.65
N LEU A 125 23.11 -2.36 3.70
CA LEU A 125 22.17 -3.35 4.20
C LEU A 125 22.13 -4.60 3.30
N ILE A 126 22.03 -4.42 1.99
CA ILE A 126 21.95 -5.55 1.03
C ILE A 126 23.27 -6.29 0.92
N ALA A 127 24.41 -5.60 1.03
CA ALA A 127 25.72 -6.24 0.99
C ALA A 127 25.97 -7.26 2.12
N GLN A 128 25.16 -7.20 3.18
CA GLN A 128 25.22 -8.14 4.32
C GLN A 128 24.35 -9.39 4.11
N GLU A 129 23.50 -9.40 3.07
CA GLU A 129 22.55 -10.48 2.81
C GLU A 129 23.07 -11.44 1.73
N SER A 130 22.85 -12.74 1.96
CA SER A 130 23.09 -13.75 0.92
C SER A 130 21.89 -13.80 -0.03
N LEU A 131 22.07 -13.37 -1.27
CA LEU A 131 21.02 -13.25 -2.30
C LEU A 131 21.45 -14.01 -3.57
N PRO A 132 21.30 -15.35 -3.59
CA PRO A 132 21.87 -16.19 -4.65
C PRO A 132 21.28 -15.93 -6.05
N ASP A 133 20.04 -15.45 -6.13
CA ASP A 133 19.37 -15.14 -7.41
C ASP A 133 19.65 -13.72 -7.90
N LEU A 134 20.10 -12.82 -7.01
CA LEU A 134 20.33 -11.41 -7.36
C LEU A 134 21.61 -11.26 -8.21
N ARG A 135 21.43 -10.87 -9.45
CA ARG A 135 22.53 -10.65 -10.41
C ARG A 135 23.08 -9.25 -10.34
N GLU A 136 22.20 -8.26 -10.10
CA GLU A 136 22.57 -6.84 -10.15
C GLU A 136 21.72 -5.99 -9.19
N SER A 137 22.35 -4.93 -8.66
CA SER A 137 21.68 -3.79 -8.01
C SER A 137 21.95 -2.51 -8.79
N VAL A 138 20.88 -1.87 -9.25
CA VAL A 138 20.91 -0.64 -10.04
C VAL A 138 20.54 0.53 -9.13
N LEU A 139 21.37 1.59 -9.14
CA LEU A 139 21.09 2.81 -8.38
C LEU A 139 20.16 3.74 -9.16
N LEU A 140 19.04 4.09 -8.56
CA LEU A 140 18.10 5.08 -9.09
C LEU A 140 18.61 6.51 -8.96
N ASP A 141 19.62 6.75 -8.10
CA ASP A 141 20.33 8.03 -7.98
C ASP A 141 21.16 8.35 -9.24
N ASP A 142 21.53 7.33 -10.02
CA ASP A 142 22.24 7.45 -11.31
C ASP A 142 21.50 6.65 -12.39
N PHE A 143 20.20 6.91 -12.52
CA PHE A 143 19.35 6.15 -13.43
C PHE A 143 19.68 6.39 -14.91
N ASP A 144 20.22 7.54 -15.25
CA ASP A 144 20.65 7.86 -16.62
C ASP A 144 21.77 6.92 -17.09
N ALA A 145 22.68 6.50 -16.21
CA ALA A 145 23.69 5.49 -16.53
C ALA A 145 23.07 4.12 -16.84
N PHE A 146 21.97 3.77 -16.18
CA PHE A 146 21.21 2.56 -16.51
C PHE A 146 20.51 2.70 -17.87
N LEU A 147 19.84 3.83 -18.12
CA LEU A 147 19.14 4.10 -19.39
C LEU A 147 20.09 4.04 -20.60
N ALA A 148 21.33 4.50 -20.44
CA ALA A 148 22.36 4.47 -21.49
C ALA A 148 22.77 3.06 -21.95
N ARG A 149 22.36 1.99 -21.26
CA ARG A 149 22.64 0.60 -21.67
C ARG A 149 21.77 0.13 -22.83
N GLY A 150 20.60 0.75 -23.01
CA GLY A 150 19.63 0.38 -24.05
C GLY A 150 19.81 1.15 -25.35
N GLY A 151 19.05 0.75 -26.37
CA GLY A 151 18.94 1.42 -27.67
C GLY A 151 18.04 2.66 -27.66
N GLY A 152 17.54 3.08 -26.49
CA GLY A 152 16.68 4.24 -26.31
C GLY A 152 15.18 3.97 -26.58
N PRO A 153 14.35 5.04 -26.64
CA PRO A 153 12.90 4.88 -26.71
C PRO A 153 12.36 4.30 -28.03
N ALA A 154 13.14 4.36 -29.09
CA ALA A 154 12.78 3.84 -30.42
C ALA A 154 13.28 2.41 -30.67
N ASP A 155 13.84 1.74 -29.65
CA ASP A 155 14.34 0.37 -29.76
C ASP A 155 13.23 -0.60 -30.18
N PRO A 156 13.33 -1.30 -31.33
CA PRO A 156 12.31 -2.23 -31.79
C PRO A 156 12.15 -3.45 -30.88
N ALA A 157 13.15 -3.79 -30.07
CA ALA A 157 13.06 -4.86 -29.08
C ALA A 157 11.97 -4.57 -28.03
N VAL A 158 11.73 -3.29 -27.72
CA VAL A 158 10.65 -2.87 -26.80
C VAL A 158 9.28 -3.13 -27.42
N ASP A 159 9.10 -2.83 -28.72
CA ASP A 159 7.82 -3.12 -29.39
C ASP A 159 7.54 -4.61 -29.45
N ALA A 160 8.58 -5.42 -29.71
CA ALA A 160 8.48 -6.87 -29.69
C ALA A 160 8.11 -7.41 -28.29
N ALA A 161 8.70 -6.85 -27.23
CA ALA A 161 8.37 -7.22 -25.85
C ALA A 161 6.93 -6.84 -25.48
N LEU A 162 6.54 -5.58 -25.76
CA LEU A 162 5.17 -5.08 -25.49
C LEU A 162 4.09 -5.94 -26.17
N ALA A 163 4.33 -6.40 -27.41
CA ALA A 163 3.41 -7.25 -28.15
C ALA A 163 3.22 -8.65 -27.53
N GLN A 164 4.14 -9.09 -26.66
CA GLN A 164 4.06 -10.39 -25.98
C GLN A 164 3.37 -10.31 -24.61
N ILE A 165 3.19 -9.12 -24.06
CA ILE A 165 2.59 -8.95 -22.72
C ILE A 165 1.09 -9.24 -22.78
N ALA A 166 0.68 -10.33 -22.14
CA ALA A 166 -0.72 -10.68 -22.00
C ALA A 166 -1.37 -9.96 -20.81
N PRO A 167 -2.68 -9.66 -20.89
CA PRO A 167 -3.43 -9.07 -19.77
C PRO A 167 -3.34 -9.89 -18.46
N ASP A 168 -3.16 -11.18 -18.58
CA ASP A 168 -3.06 -12.12 -17.47
C ASP A 168 -1.62 -12.36 -16.98
N ASP A 169 -0.62 -11.74 -17.59
CA ASP A 169 0.74 -11.82 -17.07
C ASP A 169 0.83 -11.13 -15.70
N VAL A 170 1.71 -11.67 -14.86
CA VAL A 170 1.91 -11.13 -13.51
C VAL A 170 2.56 -9.76 -13.60
N SER A 171 1.85 -8.74 -13.15
CA SER A 171 2.35 -7.36 -13.10
C SER A 171 3.21 -7.10 -11.88
N ASP A 172 2.81 -7.65 -10.74
CA ASP A 172 3.46 -7.39 -9.46
C ASP A 172 3.23 -8.47 -8.42
N ILE A 173 4.14 -8.52 -7.43
CA ILE A 173 4.03 -9.31 -6.22
C ILE A 173 4.23 -8.37 -5.05
N ILE A 174 3.15 -8.08 -4.31
CA ILE A 174 3.22 -7.21 -3.13
C ILE A 174 3.14 -8.08 -1.87
N PHE A 175 4.18 -7.99 -1.03
CA PHE A 175 4.22 -8.73 0.22
C PHE A 175 3.39 -8.05 1.29
N THR A 176 2.44 -8.81 1.85
CA THR A 176 1.67 -8.43 3.03
C THR A 176 2.19 -9.19 4.24
N SER A 177 2.24 -8.54 5.40
CA SER A 177 2.58 -9.21 6.63
C SER A 177 1.45 -10.16 7.03
N GLY A 178 1.68 -11.44 6.78
CA GLY A 178 0.71 -12.49 7.08
C GLY A 178 0.47 -12.65 8.60
N THR A 179 -0.70 -13.14 8.94
CA THR A 179 -1.10 -13.43 10.33
C THR A 179 -0.33 -14.59 10.96
N THR A 180 0.38 -15.37 10.16
CA THR A 180 1.24 -16.49 10.59
C THR A 180 2.68 -16.05 10.86
N GLY A 181 2.99 -14.76 10.80
CA GLY A 181 4.29 -14.17 11.11
C GLY A 181 5.28 -14.11 9.94
N ALA A 182 5.04 -14.77 8.81
CA ALA A 182 5.85 -14.61 7.60
C ALA A 182 5.06 -13.82 6.54
N PRO A 183 5.65 -12.77 5.93
CA PRO A 183 4.97 -12.02 4.87
C PRO A 183 4.52 -12.92 3.73
N LYS A 184 3.31 -12.72 3.20
CA LYS A 184 2.77 -13.46 2.04
C LYS A 184 2.79 -12.57 0.81
N GLY A 185 3.31 -13.06 -0.31
CA GLY A 185 3.38 -12.30 -1.57
C GLY A 185 2.09 -12.46 -2.38
N ALA A 186 1.23 -11.47 -2.40
CA ALA A 186 0.03 -11.46 -3.23
C ALA A 186 0.41 -11.23 -4.71
N VAL A 187 0.08 -12.17 -5.57
CA VAL A 187 0.40 -12.16 -7.01
C VAL A 187 -0.76 -11.57 -7.80
N THR A 188 -0.51 -10.47 -8.51
CA THR A 188 -1.54 -9.73 -9.25
C THR A 188 -1.19 -9.67 -10.75
N ALA A 189 -2.19 -9.75 -11.62
CA ALA A 189 -2.03 -9.59 -13.07
C ALA A 189 -2.30 -8.15 -13.53
N HIS A 190 -1.77 -7.77 -14.71
CA HIS A 190 -1.94 -6.43 -15.28
C HIS A 190 -3.40 -5.99 -15.35
N ARG A 191 -4.28 -6.83 -15.95
CA ARG A 191 -5.69 -6.46 -16.12
C ARG A 191 -6.44 -6.25 -14.82
N GLN A 192 -6.05 -6.98 -13.75
CA GLN A 192 -6.64 -6.80 -12.43
C GLN A 192 -6.37 -5.39 -11.92
N VAL A 193 -5.14 -4.92 -12.09
CA VAL A 193 -4.73 -3.57 -11.69
C VAL A 193 -5.45 -2.50 -12.50
N THR A 194 -5.40 -2.58 -13.83
CA THR A 194 -5.97 -1.52 -14.67
C THR A 194 -7.50 -1.45 -14.55
N GLN A 195 -8.18 -2.59 -14.44
CA GLN A 195 -9.63 -2.63 -14.31
C GLN A 195 -10.08 -2.04 -12.96
N ILE A 196 -9.55 -2.56 -11.84
CA ILE A 196 -9.96 -2.10 -10.50
C ILE A 196 -9.65 -0.63 -10.30
N PHE A 197 -8.44 -0.19 -10.65
CA PHE A 197 -8.02 1.18 -10.37
C PHE A 197 -8.49 2.18 -11.41
N GLY A 198 -8.92 1.73 -12.58
CA GLY A 198 -9.72 2.53 -13.51
C GLY A 198 -11.10 2.84 -12.94
N ASP A 199 -11.81 1.83 -12.46
CA ASP A 199 -13.14 1.99 -11.86
C ASP A 199 -13.06 2.73 -10.52
N TRP A 200 -12.03 2.47 -9.71
CA TRP A 200 -11.73 3.26 -8.52
C TRP A 200 -11.55 4.74 -8.84
N ALA A 201 -10.77 5.06 -9.87
CA ALA A 201 -10.50 6.44 -10.26
C ALA A 201 -11.76 7.20 -10.69
N VAL A 202 -12.71 6.51 -11.33
CA VAL A 202 -14.05 7.08 -11.62
C VAL A 202 -14.83 7.31 -10.33
N ARG A 203 -14.85 6.32 -9.42
CA ARG A 203 -15.60 6.40 -8.16
C ARG A 203 -15.14 7.54 -7.28
N VAL A 204 -13.84 7.79 -7.18
CA VAL A 204 -13.27 8.89 -6.40
C VAL A 204 -13.24 10.22 -7.14
N ASP A 205 -13.75 10.24 -8.38
CA ASP A 205 -13.82 11.44 -9.21
C ASP A 205 -12.45 12.00 -9.60
N LEU A 206 -11.48 11.12 -9.88
CA LEU A 206 -10.20 11.52 -10.48
C LEU A 206 -10.44 11.89 -11.96
N ARG A 207 -10.07 13.10 -12.36
CA ARG A 207 -10.38 13.69 -13.68
C ARG A 207 -9.13 14.04 -14.46
N ALA A 208 -9.28 14.14 -15.77
CA ALA A 208 -8.26 14.73 -16.62
C ALA A 208 -7.92 16.16 -16.16
N GLY A 209 -6.62 16.43 -16.03
CA GLY A 209 -6.09 17.71 -15.56
C GLY A 209 -6.00 17.85 -14.03
N ASP A 210 -6.50 16.88 -13.25
CA ASP A 210 -6.20 16.86 -11.81
C ASP A 210 -4.70 16.75 -11.58
N ARG A 211 -4.23 17.39 -10.51
CA ARG A 211 -2.86 17.27 -10.01
C ARG A 211 -2.90 16.51 -8.70
N TYR A 212 -2.39 15.29 -8.75
CA TYR A 212 -2.52 14.31 -7.70
C TYR A 212 -1.22 14.26 -6.88
N LEU A 213 -1.24 14.82 -5.67
CA LEU A 213 -0.13 14.72 -4.74
C LEU A 213 -0.11 13.34 -4.10
N ILE A 214 0.86 12.50 -4.46
CA ILE A 214 0.94 11.12 -3.98
C ILE A 214 1.94 11.05 -2.82
N VAL A 215 1.41 11.12 -1.60
CA VAL A 215 2.17 10.90 -0.35
C VAL A 215 2.22 9.42 0.05
N ASN A 216 1.25 8.64 -0.40
CA ASN A 216 1.22 7.20 -0.15
C ASN A 216 2.42 6.52 -0.81
N PRO A 217 3.15 5.64 -0.11
CA PRO A 217 4.34 5.00 -0.67
C PRO A 217 4.04 4.16 -1.93
N PHE A 218 4.90 4.25 -2.93
CA PHE A 218 4.77 3.48 -4.17
C PHE A 218 4.98 1.96 -3.98
N PHE A 219 5.60 1.55 -2.89
CA PHE A 219 5.67 0.13 -2.54
C PHE A 219 4.33 -0.44 -2.01
N HIS A 220 3.33 0.39 -1.79
CA HIS A 220 2.00 -0.01 -1.34
C HIS A 220 0.97 0.18 -2.47
N THR A 221 -0.03 -0.69 -2.50
CA THR A 221 -1.13 -0.65 -3.49
C THR A 221 -1.74 0.74 -3.66
N PHE A 222 -1.88 1.51 -2.59
CA PHE A 222 -2.49 2.83 -2.63
C PHE A 222 -1.61 3.86 -3.36
N GLY A 223 -0.30 3.89 -3.14
CA GLY A 223 0.59 4.82 -3.85
C GLY A 223 0.91 4.37 -5.28
N TYR A 224 0.98 3.08 -5.52
CA TYR A 224 1.26 2.49 -6.83
C TYR A 224 -0.01 2.44 -7.71
N LYS A 225 -0.95 1.57 -7.35
CA LYS A 225 -2.08 1.22 -8.21
C LYS A 225 -3.16 2.31 -8.20
N ALA A 226 -3.61 2.74 -7.01
CA ALA A 226 -4.53 3.86 -6.85
C ALA A 226 -3.84 5.23 -7.01
N GLY A 227 -2.52 5.28 -7.00
CA GLY A 227 -1.73 6.47 -7.22
C GLY A 227 -1.38 6.66 -8.70
N TRP A 228 -0.12 6.41 -9.08
CA TRP A 228 0.36 6.79 -10.41
C TRP A 228 -0.27 5.97 -11.55
N VAL A 229 -0.65 4.68 -11.35
CA VAL A 229 -1.38 3.93 -12.39
C VAL A 229 -2.75 4.56 -12.66
N ALA A 230 -3.49 4.92 -11.61
CA ALA A 230 -4.78 5.60 -11.77
C ALA A 230 -4.64 6.95 -12.49
N CYS A 231 -3.53 7.69 -12.26
CA CYS A 231 -3.24 8.93 -12.98
C CYS A 231 -3.05 8.68 -14.49
N LEU A 232 -2.32 7.63 -14.89
CA LEU A 232 -2.17 7.25 -16.30
C LEU A 232 -3.54 6.96 -16.95
N LEU A 233 -4.42 6.25 -16.24
CA LEU A 233 -5.74 5.88 -16.74
C LEU A 233 -6.68 7.09 -16.91
N ARG A 234 -6.46 8.19 -16.17
CA ARG A 234 -7.37 9.35 -16.11
C ARG A 234 -6.78 10.65 -16.62
N CYS A 235 -5.59 10.67 -17.17
CA CYS A 235 -4.91 11.91 -17.56
C CYS A 235 -4.75 12.90 -16.39
N ALA A 236 -4.39 12.38 -15.23
CA ALA A 236 -4.05 13.21 -14.07
C ALA A 236 -2.54 13.34 -13.93
N THR A 237 -2.06 14.49 -13.49
CA THR A 237 -0.64 14.74 -13.27
C THR A 237 -0.18 14.13 -11.96
N ILE A 238 0.84 13.30 -12.01
CA ILE A 238 1.49 12.67 -10.86
C ILE A 238 2.42 13.69 -10.20
N VAL A 239 2.24 13.94 -8.91
CA VAL A 239 3.17 14.74 -8.09
C VAL A 239 3.65 13.87 -6.93
N PRO A 240 4.78 13.16 -7.08
CA PRO A 240 5.27 12.25 -6.05
C PRO A 240 5.86 13.02 -4.86
N MET A 241 5.56 12.58 -3.66
CA MET A 241 6.17 13.07 -2.43
C MET A 241 6.90 11.92 -1.73
N PRO A 242 8.22 11.98 -1.57
CA PRO A 242 9.01 10.90 -0.96
C PRO A 242 8.70 10.67 0.52
N VAL A 243 8.45 11.75 1.24
CA VAL A 243 8.12 11.77 2.68
C VAL A 243 7.09 12.86 2.92
N PHE A 244 6.06 12.56 3.70
CA PHE A 244 5.09 13.58 4.10
C PHE A 244 5.76 14.64 4.98
N ASP A 245 5.66 15.88 4.54
CA ASP A 245 6.01 17.09 5.28
C ASP A 245 4.93 18.13 5.05
N VAL A 246 4.48 18.77 6.13
CA VAL A 246 3.33 19.71 6.06
C VAL A 246 3.68 20.96 5.26
N ALA A 247 4.85 21.55 5.50
CA ALA A 247 5.27 22.77 4.83
C ALA A 247 5.48 22.53 3.33
N GLU A 248 6.10 21.39 2.99
CA GLU A 248 6.26 20.96 1.60
C GLU A 248 4.90 20.65 0.95
N THR A 249 3.97 20.02 1.66
CA THR A 249 2.61 19.76 1.16
C THR A 249 1.89 21.06 0.81
N VAL A 250 1.95 22.05 1.70
CA VAL A 250 1.37 23.39 1.47
C VAL A 250 2.03 24.04 0.23
N ARG A 251 3.35 24.02 0.17
CA ARG A 251 4.08 24.56 -0.99
C ARG A 251 3.65 23.89 -2.30
N GLN A 252 3.51 22.57 -2.32
CA GLN A 252 3.05 21.80 -3.48
C GLN A 252 1.61 22.16 -3.87
N ILE A 253 0.71 22.34 -2.89
CA ILE A 253 -0.66 22.74 -3.16
C ILE A 253 -0.69 24.09 -3.88
N GLU A 254 0.04 25.07 -3.37
CA GLU A 254 0.07 26.43 -3.92
C GLU A 254 0.77 26.49 -5.28
N GLN A 255 2.00 25.97 -5.39
CA GLN A 255 2.82 26.06 -6.59
C GLN A 255 2.30 25.20 -7.73
N ASN A 256 1.92 23.95 -7.42
CA ASN A 256 1.47 22.99 -8.41
C ASN A 256 -0.05 22.91 -8.51
N ARG A 257 -0.80 23.77 -7.80
CA ARG A 257 -2.27 23.77 -7.86
C ARG A 257 -2.84 22.37 -7.65
N ILE A 258 -2.38 21.67 -6.60
CA ILE A 258 -2.84 20.31 -6.27
C ILE A 258 -4.35 20.31 -6.08
N SER A 259 -5.03 19.37 -6.73
CA SER A 259 -6.49 19.21 -6.65
C SER A 259 -6.93 17.93 -5.96
N PHE A 260 -6.04 16.94 -5.85
CA PHE A 260 -6.36 15.60 -5.35
C PHE A 260 -5.28 15.14 -4.36
N ILE A 261 -5.69 14.84 -3.13
CA ILE A 261 -4.78 14.34 -2.08
C ILE A 261 -5.41 13.11 -1.43
N PRO A 262 -4.81 11.91 -1.54
CA PRO A 262 -5.20 10.78 -0.74
C PRO A 262 -4.33 10.67 0.51
N GLY A 263 -4.86 10.08 1.55
CA GLY A 263 -4.07 9.74 2.73
C GLY A 263 -4.87 9.51 3.99
N PRO A 264 -4.19 9.16 5.08
CA PRO A 264 -4.84 9.00 6.37
C PRO A 264 -5.37 10.34 6.91
N PRO A 265 -6.33 10.31 7.86
CA PRO A 265 -6.92 11.51 8.45
C PRO A 265 -5.92 12.53 8.98
N THR A 266 -4.75 12.06 9.45
CA THR A 266 -3.68 12.90 10.00
C THR A 266 -3.12 13.93 9.00
N ILE A 267 -3.13 13.64 7.70
CA ILE A 267 -2.70 14.60 6.66
C ILE A 267 -3.62 15.82 6.68
N TYR A 268 -4.92 15.60 6.68
CA TYR A 268 -5.92 16.67 6.65
C TYR A 268 -5.97 17.45 7.97
N GLN A 269 -5.79 16.75 9.10
CA GLN A 269 -5.64 17.41 10.41
C GLN A 269 -4.44 18.34 10.43
N SER A 270 -3.31 17.94 9.84
CA SER A 270 -2.11 18.77 9.74
C SER A 270 -2.33 20.01 8.86
N LEU A 271 -3.02 19.86 7.72
CA LEU A 271 -3.37 20.99 6.84
C LEU A 271 -4.34 21.96 7.52
N LEU A 272 -5.33 21.45 8.26
CA LEU A 272 -6.26 22.28 9.05
C LEU A 272 -5.56 23.02 10.19
N ALA A 273 -4.57 22.40 10.82
CA ALA A 273 -3.75 23.05 11.85
C ALA A 273 -2.88 24.18 11.26
N GLU A 274 -2.34 23.99 10.06
CA GLU A 274 -1.57 25.02 9.36
C GLU A 274 -2.45 26.24 9.02
N LEU A 275 -3.67 26.02 8.53
CA LEU A 275 -4.64 27.12 8.31
C LEU A 275 -4.97 27.87 9.60
N ALA A 276 -5.15 27.16 10.71
CA ALA A 276 -5.42 27.76 12.02
C ALA A 276 -4.22 28.56 12.56
N GLY A 277 -3.01 28.33 12.06
CA GLY A 277 -1.79 29.06 12.41
C GLY A 277 -1.76 30.51 11.93
N GLY A 278 -2.78 30.95 11.17
CA GLY A 278 -3.01 32.35 10.80
C GLY A 278 -2.16 32.85 9.63
N ARG A 279 -1.39 31.97 8.97
CA ARG A 279 -0.75 32.30 7.69
C ARG A 279 -1.76 32.16 6.56
N PRO A 280 -1.84 33.12 5.62
CA PRO A 280 -2.70 32.98 4.46
C PRO A 280 -2.14 31.89 3.53
N HIS A 281 -2.97 30.89 3.20
CA HIS A 281 -2.66 29.83 2.24
C HIS A 281 -3.72 29.77 1.14
N ASP A 282 -3.30 29.52 -0.09
CA ASP A 282 -4.22 29.31 -1.21
C ASP A 282 -4.47 27.79 -1.44
N PHE A 283 -5.51 27.29 -0.80
CA PHE A 283 -5.98 25.90 -0.97
C PHE A 283 -7.15 25.79 -1.95
N SER A 284 -7.45 26.86 -2.73
CA SER A 284 -8.59 26.91 -3.66
C SER A 284 -8.55 25.87 -4.77
N SER A 285 -7.40 25.25 -5.02
CA SER A 285 -7.26 24.17 -6.00
C SER A 285 -7.70 22.80 -5.47
N LEU A 286 -7.74 22.61 -4.14
CA LEU A 286 -8.11 21.33 -3.53
C LEU A 286 -9.58 20.99 -3.86
N ARG A 287 -9.82 19.76 -4.26
CA ARG A 287 -11.13 19.29 -4.68
C ARG A 287 -11.52 17.95 -4.09
N VAL A 288 -10.60 17.00 -4.06
CA VAL A 288 -10.85 15.63 -3.64
C VAL A 288 -9.88 15.19 -2.56
N ALA A 289 -10.45 14.58 -1.52
CA ALA A 289 -9.73 13.82 -0.52
C ALA A 289 -10.18 12.36 -0.57
N VAL A 290 -9.22 11.44 -0.57
CA VAL A 290 -9.51 10.00 -0.41
C VAL A 290 -8.85 9.53 0.86
N THR A 291 -9.67 9.13 1.82
CA THR A 291 -9.21 8.65 3.13
C THR A 291 -9.56 7.18 3.33
N GLY A 292 -8.97 6.57 4.35
CA GLY A 292 -9.17 5.17 4.69
C GLY A 292 -8.13 4.68 5.68
N ALA A 293 -8.15 3.41 5.96
CA ALA A 293 -7.22 2.71 6.87
C ALA A 293 -7.29 3.17 8.35
N ALA A 294 -8.07 4.19 8.68
CA ALA A 294 -8.27 4.67 10.04
C ALA A 294 -9.68 5.30 10.18
N PRO A 295 -10.26 5.33 11.38
CA PRO A 295 -11.52 6.03 11.62
C PRO A 295 -11.41 7.52 11.29
N VAL A 296 -12.41 8.05 10.61
CA VAL A 296 -12.52 9.47 10.24
C VAL A 296 -13.70 10.07 10.97
N PRO A 297 -13.51 11.01 11.93
CA PRO A 297 -14.64 11.64 12.61
C PRO A 297 -15.50 12.47 11.64
N PRO A 298 -16.85 12.46 11.76
CA PRO A 298 -17.72 13.29 10.91
C PRO A 298 -17.32 14.78 10.90
N ALA A 299 -16.99 15.33 12.07
CA ALA A 299 -16.51 16.71 12.19
C ALA A 299 -15.25 16.99 11.36
N LEU A 300 -14.34 16.01 11.20
CA LEU A 300 -13.17 16.18 10.33
C LEU A 300 -13.60 16.25 8.85
N VAL A 301 -14.54 15.40 8.43
CA VAL A 301 -15.09 15.42 7.06
C VAL A 301 -15.71 16.77 6.74
N GLU A 302 -16.50 17.33 7.68
CA GLU A 302 -17.11 18.65 7.52
C GLU A 302 -16.05 19.75 7.42
N ARG A 303 -15.05 19.72 8.28
CA ARG A 303 -13.94 20.69 8.25
C ARG A 303 -13.13 20.62 6.95
N MET A 304 -12.87 19.42 6.45
CA MET A 304 -12.22 19.24 5.14
C MET A 304 -13.02 19.88 4.01
N ARG A 305 -14.34 19.76 4.04
CA ARG A 305 -15.22 20.39 3.05
C ARG A 305 -15.27 21.92 3.18
N LEU A 306 -15.44 22.43 4.40
CA LEU A 306 -15.67 23.83 4.65
C LEU A 306 -14.38 24.66 4.66
N GLU A 307 -13.32 24.16 5.29
CA GLU A 307 -12.09 24.91 5.54
C GLU A 307 -11.02 24.63 4.48
N LEU A 308 -10.87 23.36 4.01
CA LEU A 308 -9.92 23.00 2.95
C LEU A 308 -10.51 23.07 1.54
N GLY A 309 -11.83 23.30 1.38
CA GLY A 309 -12.49 23.38 0.09
C GLY A 309 -12.63 22.02 -0.64
N MET A 310 -12.39 20.90 0.04
CA MET A 310 -12.46 19.55 -0.53
C MET A 310 -13.92 19.14 -0.74
N GLN A 311 -14.49 19.46 -1.90
CA GLN A 311 -15.89 19.18 -2.24
C GLN A 311 -16.24 17.69 -2.16
N ASN A 312 -15.29 16.82 -2.51
CA ASN A 312 -15.46 15.38 -2.50
C ASN A 312 -14.50 14.72 -1.49
N VAL A 313 -15.04 14.30 -0.35
CA VAL A 313 -14.31 13.52 0.65
C VAL A 313 -14.85 12.10 0.59
N VAL A 314 -13.98 11.15 0.23
CA VAL A 314 -14.32 9.74 0.02
C VAL A 314 -13.56 8.88 1.01
N ASN A 315 -14.24 7.94 1.63
CA ASN A 315 -13.67 6.90 2.47
C ASN A 315 -13.77 5.54 1.77
N GLY A 316 -12.80 4.65 1.99
CA GLY A 316 -12.80 3.37 1.31
C GLY A 316 -12.12 2.24 2.05
N TYR A 317 -12.41 1.05 1.57
CA TYR A 317 -11.86 -0.21 2.01
C TYR A 317 -11.22 -0.95 0.84
N GLY A 318 -10.08 -1.53 1.12
CA GLY A 318 -9.36 -2.39 0.19
C GLY A 318 -8.22 -3.12 0.88
N MET A 319 -7.70 -4.11 0.22
CA MET A 319 -6.56 -4.91 0.68
C MET A 319 -5.67 -5.29 -0.49
N THR A 320 -4.44 -5.66 -0.21
CA THR A 320 -3.47 -6.01 -1.27
C THR A 320 -3.96 -7.18 -2.13
N GLU A 321 -4.66 -8.12 -1.51
CA GLU A 321 -5.17 -9.35 -2.11
C GLU A 321 -6.35 -9.14 -3.09
N CYS A 322 -6.97 -7.93 -3.06
CA CYS A 322 -8.10 -7.64 -3.95
C CYS A 322 -8.10 -6.23 -4.55
N GLY A 323 -7.18 -5.35 -4.10
CA GLY A 323 -7.20 -3.93 -4.46
C GLY A 323 -8.29 -3.17 -3.72
N ALA A 324 -8.91 -2.19 -4.38
CA ALA A 324 -10.01 -1.42 -3.80
C ALA A 324 -11.32 -2.22 -3.90
N ILE A 325 -12.04 -2.32 -2.80
CA ILE A 325 -13.25 -3.17 -2.67
C ILE A 325 -14.52 -2.31 -2.62
N ALA A 326 -14.60 -1.39 -1.66
CA ALA A 326 -15.75 -0.54 -1.45
C ALA A 326 -15.31 0.91 -1.19
N MET A 327 -16.09 1.87 -1.68
CA MET A 327 -15.84 3.30 -1.52
C MET A 327 -17.14 4.03 -1.28
N THR A 328 -17.14 5.06 -0.43
CA THR A 328 -18.24 6.02 -0.36
C THR A 328 -18.37 6.74 -1.69
N ARG A 329 -19.55 7.30 -1.94
CA ARG A 329 -19.88 7.96 -3.21
C ARG A 329 -19.70 9.47 -3.09
N GLN A 330 -19.49 10.11 -4.22
CA GLN A 330 -19.59 11.55 -4.29
C GLN A 330 -20.98 11.99 -3.84
N GLY A 331 -21.04 12.98 -2.93
CA GLY A 331 -22.28 13.50 -2.37
C GLY A 331 -22.79 12.78 -1.12
N ASP A 332 -22.15 11.68 -0.69
CA ASP A 332 -22.45 11.09 0.62
C ASP A 332 -22.21 12.13 1.72
N ASP A 333 -23.09 12.15 2.72
CA ASP A 333 -22.94 13.05 3.87
C ASP A 333 -21.75 12.66 4.77
N ALA A 334 -21.41 13.53 5.72
CA ALA A 334 -20.26 13.33 6.59
C ALA A 334 -20.41 12.08 7.48
N GLU A 335 -21.63 11.78 7.93
CA GLU A 335 -21.94 10.59 8.73
C GLU A 335 -21.72 9.30 7.93
N THR A 336 -22.22 9.26 6.68
CA THR A 336 -22.01 8.11 5.79
C THR A 336 -20.52 7.91 5.49
N VAL A 337 -19.77 8.98 5.18
CA VAL A 337 -18.33 8.92 4.92
C VAL A 337 -17.56 8.44 6.16
N ALA A 338 -17.94 8.91 7.33
CA ALA A 338 -17.25 8.59 8.58
C ALA A 338 -17.52 7.16 9.08
N HIS A 339 -18.76 6.69 8.94
CA HIS A 339 -19.20 5.44 9.56
C HIS A 339 -19.31 4.25 8.61
N THR A 340 -19.02 4.44 7.31
CA THR A 340 -19.02 3.34 6.34
C THR A 340 -17.75 3.33 5.50
N CYS A 341 -17.44 2.18 4.93
CA CYS A 341 -16.43 2.04 3.89
C CYS A 341 -17.03 2.20 2.48
N GLY A 342 -18.31 2.54 2.41
CA GLY A 342 -19.03 2.81 1.17
C GLY A 342 -19.62 1.58 0.50
N TYR A 343 -19.93 1.75 -0.77
CA TYR A 343 -20.58 0.80 -1.64
C TYR A 343 -19.54 0.05 -2.49
N PRO A 344 -19.76 -1.23 -2.83
CA PRO A 344 -18.85 -2.00 -3.69
C PRO A 344 -18.51 -1.28 -5.00
N LEU A 345 -17.27 -1.43 -5.46
CA LEU A 345 -16.86 -0.99 -6.78
C LEU A 345 -17.51 -1.85 -7.87
N PRO A 346 -17.54 -1.40 -9.13
CA PRO A 346 -18.05 -2.20 -10.25
C PRO A 346 -17.40 -3.59 -10.30
N GLY A 347 -18.23 -4.63 -10.47
CA GLY A 347 -17.75 -6.02 -10.53
C GLY A 347 -17.28 -6.62 -9.20
N MET A 348 -17.50 -5.93 -8.07
CA MET A 348 -17.29 -6.48 -6.72
C MET A 348 -18.57 -7.09 -6.19
N GLU A 349 -18.54 -8.36 -5.87
CA GLU A 349 -19.59 -9.04 -5.11
C GLU A 349 -19.13 -9.14 -3.66
N LEU A 350 -19.97 -8.72 -2.71
CA LEU A 350 -19.70 -8.78 -1.28
C LEU A 350 -20.75 -9.60 -0.57
N ARG A 351 -20.33 -10.38 0.40
CA ARG A 351 -21.20 -11.11 1.34
C ARG A 351 -20.69 -10.89 2.76
N CYS A 352 -21.60 -10.81 3.74
CA CYS A 352 -21.29 -11.00 5.15
C CYS A 352 -21.82 -12.38 5.54
N VAL A 353 -20.96 -13.23 6.09
CA VAL A 353 -21.32 -14.62 6.42
C VAL A 353 -21.06 -14.94 7.88
N ASP A 354 -21.84 -15.89 8.41
CA ASP A 354 -21.63 -16.46 9.73
C ASP A 354 -20.45 -17.47 9.76
N GLU A 355 -20.21 -18.11 10.89
CA GLU A 355 -19.15 -19.12 11.06
C GLU A 355 -19.37 -20.38 10.21
N ALA A 356 -20.62 -20.65 9.80
CA ALA A 356 -20.98 -21.76 8.92
C ALA A 356 -20.92 -21.39 7.42
N GLY A 357 -20.54 -20.13 7.08
CA GLY A 357 -20.47 -19.63 5.71
C GLY A 357 -21.83 -19.25 5.12
N GLN A 358 -22.89 -19.15 5.94
CA GLN A 358 -24.22 -18.76 5.49
C GLN A 358 -24.34 -17.24 5.41
N ASP A 359 -25.04 -16.76 4.38
CA ASP A 359 -25.32 -15.33 4.22
C ASP A 359 -26.12 -14.76 5.38
N LEU A 360 -25.65 -13.64 5.90
CA LEU A 360 -26.32 -12.88 6.92
C LEU A 360 -27.22 -11.79 6.32
N PRO A 361 -28.39 -11.53 6.91
CA PRO A 361 -29.25 -10.43 6.49
C PRO A 361 -28.56 -9.08 6.75
N ALA A 362 -29.05 -8.05 6.03
CA ALA A 362 -28.55 -6.67 6.23
C ALA A 362 -28.69 -6.24 7.70
N GLY A 363 -27.63 -5.67 8.24
CA GLY A 363 -27.55 -5.21 9.63
C GLY A 363 -26.88 -6.21 10.57
N GLU A 364 -26.68 -7.46 10.17
CA GLU A 364 -25.96 -8.44 10.98
C GLU A 364 -24.47 -8.48 10.66
N SER A 365 -23.67 -8.80 11.69
CA SER A 365 -22.21 -8.78 11.63
C SER A 365 -21.66 -10.17 11.28
N GLY A 366 -20.80 -10.25 10.26
CA GLY A 366 -20.16 -11.48 9.85
C GLY A 366 -18.86 -11.27 9.11
N GLU A 367 -18.18 -12.36 8.74
CA GLU A 367 -16.98 -12.28 7.91
C GLU A 367 -17.31 -11.71 6.53
N ILE A 368 -16.50 -10.75 6.08
CA ILE A 368 -16.63 -10.17 4.74
C ILE A 368 -15.98 -11.11 3.73
N LEU A 369 -16.74 -11.59 2.77
CA LEU A 369 -16.25 -12.31 1.60
C LEU A 369 -16.33 -11.42 0.37
N VAL A 370 -15.32 -11.52 -0.50
CA VAL A 370 -15.23 -10.74 -1.74
C VAL A 370 -15.03 -11.68 -2.92
N ARG A 371 -15.83 -11.53 -3.97
CA ARG A 371 -15.59 -12.17 -5.26
C ARG A 371 -15.54 -11.12 -6.36
N SER A 372 -14.46 -11.12 -7.12
CA SER A 372 -14.28 -10.18 -8.25
C SER A 372 -13.11 -10.57 -9.14
N HIS A 373 -13.04 -9.92 -10.29
CA HIS A 373 -11.87 -9.99 -11.17
C HIS A 373 -10.59 -9.41 -10.54
N GLY A 374 -10.69 -8.64 -9.45
CA GLY A 374 -9.57 -8.03 -8.73
C GLY A 374 -8.93 -8.92 -7.67
N VAL A 375 -9.55 -10.04 -7.31
CA VAL A 375 -8.96 -10.98 -6.36
C VAL A 375 -7.62 -11.49 -6.89
N MET A 376 -6.57 -11.44 -6.07
CA MET A 376 -5.23 -11.92 -6.41
C MET A 376 -5.27 -13.32 -7.01
N ARG A 377 -4.32 -13.65 -7.84
CA ARG A 377 -4.25 -15.00 -8.44
C ARG A 377 -3.90 -16.07 -7.41
N ARG A 378 -3.00 -15.75 -6.50
CA ARG A 378 -2.53 -16.64 -5.43
C ARG A 378 -1.55 -15.89 -4.51
N TYR A 379 -1.22 -16.50 -3.42
CA TYR A 379 0.02 -16.20 -2.70
C TYR A 379 1.21 -16.88 -3.37
N LEU A 380 2.32 -16.18 -3.44
CA LEU A 380 3.57 -16.68 -4.07
C LEU A 380 4.08 -17.92 -3.33
N ASP A 381 4.25 -19.00 -4.09
CA ASP A 381 4.79 -20.29 -3.63
C ASP A 381 4.12 -20.83 -2.34
N ASP A 382 2.85 -20.43 -2.08
CA ASP A 382 2.06 -20.87 -0.92
C ASP A 382 0.64 -21.29 -1.33
N PRO A 383 0.50 -22.50 -1.89
CA PRO A 383 -0.82 -23.01 -2.32
C PRO A 383 -1.76 -23.27 -1.14
N ALA A 384 -1.22 -23.59 0.05
CA ALA A 384 -2.04 -23.83 1.23
C ALA A 384 -2.69 -22.52 1.72
N ALA A 385 -1.90 -21.45 1.88
CA ALA A 385 -2.44 -20.14 2.22
C ALA A 385 -3.36 -19.58 1.13
N THR A 386 -3.13 -19.91 -0.13
CA THR A 386 -4.02 -19.53 -1.25
C THR A 386 -5.38 -20.20 -1.09
N ALA A 387 -5.40 -21.52 -0.85
CA ALA A 387 -6.64 -22.28 -0.66
C ALA A 387 -7.39 -21.90 0.64
N GLU A 388 -6.68 -21.47 1.68
CA GLU A 388 -7.29 -20.90 2.89
C GLU A 388 -7.96 -19.54 2.62
N ALA A 389 -7.33 -18.72 1.75
CA ALA A 389 -7.79 -17.36 1.48
C ALA A 389 -8.86 -17.31 0.38
N ILE A 390 -8.79 -18.16 -0.62
CA ILE A 390 -9.70 -18.18 -1.78
C ILE A 390 -10.36 -19.54 -1.86
N ASP A 391 -11.67 -19.59 -1.66
CA ASP A 391 -12.44 -20.82 -1.73
C ASP A 391 -12.62 -21.34 -3.16
N PRO A 392 -13.14 -22.58 -3.34
CA PRO A 392 -13.36 -23.17 -4.68
C PRO A 392 -14.34 -22.38 -5.57
N GLU A 393 -15.24 -21.59 -4.98
CA GLU A 393 -16.21 -20.74 -5.68
C GLU A 393 -15.61 -19.37 -6.05
N GLY A 394 -14.35 -19.11 -5.67
CA GLY A 394 -13.60 -17.87 -5.95
C GLY A 394 -13.89 -16.73 -4.99
N TRP A 395 -14.44 -17.00 -3.81
CA TRP A 395 -14.59 -16.01 -2.75
C TRP A 395 -13.29 -15.85 -1.98
N LEU A 396 -12.83 -14.61 -1.84
CA LEU A 396 -11.74 -14.25 -0.96
C LEU A 396 -12.28 -14.04 0.46
N HIS A 397 -11.79 -14.83 1.39
CA HIS A 397 -11.99 -14.65 2.83
C HIS A 397 -11.09 -13.52 3.32
N THR A 398 -11.66 -12.35 3.58
CA THR A 398 -10.85 -11.17 3.92
C THR A 398 -10.26 -11.24 5.32
N GLY A 399 -10.87 -12.03 6.20
CA GLY A 399 -10.58 -12.06 7.63
C GLY A 399 -11.02 -10.80 8.37
N ASP A 400 -11.71 -9.88 7.72
CA ASP A 400 -12.34 -8.71 8.32
C ASP A 400 -13.80 -9.01 8.63
N ILE A 401 -14.30 -8.49 9.73
CA ILE A 401 -15.71 -8.60 10.16
C ILE A 401 -16.41 -7.29 9.84
N GLY A 402 -17.58 -7.39 9.25
CA GLY A 402 -18.35 -6.20 8.87
C GLY A 402 -19.84 -6.41 8.83
N VAL A 403 -20.52 -5.32 8.58
CA VAL A 403 -21.98 -5.24 8.45
C VAL A 403 -22.30 -4.58 7.12
N MET A 404 -23.17 -5.19 6.34
CA MET A 404 -23.77 -4.56 5.16
C MET A 404 -25.10 -3.94 5.59
N ASP A 405 -25.31 -2.64 5.38
CA ASP A 405 -26.59 -2.00 5.68
C ASP A 405 -27.64 -2.25 4.57
N ALA A 406 -28.90 -1.87 4.83
CA ALA A 406 -30.00 -2.04 3.86
C ALA A 406 -29.80 -1.24 2.56
N ARG A 407 -28.90 -0.24 2.53
CA ARG A 407 -28.53 0.52 1.33
C ARG A 407 -27.41 -0.17 0.54
N GLY A 408 -26.81 -1.25 1.08
CA GLY A 408 -25.65 -1.95 0.52
C GLY A 408 -24.30 -1.27 0.85
N TYR A 409 -24.26 -0.41 1.87
CA TYR A 409 -23.01 0.18 2.37
C TYR A 409 -22.34 -0.77 3.37
N LEU A 410 -21.05 -0.98 3.18
CA LEU A 410 -20.22 -1.80 4.06
C LEU A 410 -19.67 -0.96 5.22
N ARG A 411 -19.72 -1.52 6.42
CA ARG A 411 -19.01 -1.00 7.61
C ARG A 411 -18.17 -2.11 8.20
N ILE A 412 -16.87 -1.90 8.36
CA ILE A 412 -15.99 -2.80 9.08
C ILE A 412 -16.20 -2.58 10.58
N THR A 413 -16.39 -3.63 11.33
CA THR A 413 -16.66 -3.58 12.77
C THR A 413 -15.52 -4.17 13.60
N ASP A 414 -14.76 -5.12 13.04
CA ASP A 414 -13.65 -5.77 13.73
C ASP A 414 -12.72 -6.46 12.70
N ARG A 415 -11.66 -7.08 13.20
CA ARG A 415 -10.84 -8.02 12.45
C ARG A 415 -10.85 -9.39 13.11
N LYS A 416 -11.01 -10.42 12.33
CA LYS A 416 -10.85 -11.81 12.78
C LYS A 416 -9.46 -12.03 13.39
N LYS A 417 -8.53 -11.14 13.11
CA LYS A 417 -7.12 -11.24 13.48
C LYS A 417 -6.61 -9.91 14.06
N ASP A 418 -5.71 -10.00 15.02
CA ASP A 418 -5.25 -8.97 15.95
C ASP A 418 -4.36 -7.85 15.37
N MET A 419 -4.49 -7.47 14.10
CA MET A 419 -3.72 -6.38 13.50
C MET A 419 -4.11 -5.03 14.13
N TYR A 420 -3.15 -4.12 14.25
CA TYR A 420 -3.38 -2.73 14.61
C TYR A 420 -2.70 -1.79 13.60
N ILE A 421 -3.12 -0.53 13.57
CA ILE A 421 -2.65 0.46 12.60
C ILE A 421 -1.83 1.53 13.32
N SER A 422 -0.54 1.58 13.02
CA SER A 422 0.37 2.58 13.58
C SER A 422 0.84 3.57 12.51
N GLY A 423 0.42 4.83 12.61
CA GLY A 423 0.81 5.88 11.67
C GLY A 423 0.46 5.57 10.21
N GLY A 424 -0.68 4.91 9.97
CA GLY A 424 -1.13 4.51 8.64
C GLY A 424 -0.53 3.19 8.12
N PHE A 425 0.31 2.51 8.91
CA PHE A 425 0.91 1.22 8.56
C PHE A 425 0.26 0.08 9.34
N ASN A 426 -0.07 -0.99 8.63
CA ASN A 426 -0.55 -2.21 9.25
C ASN A 426 0.59 -2.88 10.04
N CYS A 427 0.34 -3.10 11.32
CA CYS A 427 1.23 -3.81 12.23
C CYS A 427 0.60 -5.15 12.60
N TYR A 428 1.34 -6.21 12.38
CA TYR A 428 0.84 -7.56 12.62
C TYR A 428 1.54 -8.15 13.85
N PRO A 429 0.82 -8.38 14.93
CA PRO A 429 1.39 -8.88 16.18
C PRO A 429 2.30 -10.10 16.01
N ALA A 430 1.86 -11.10 15.26
CA ALA A 430 2.61 -12.33 15.10
C ALA A 430 4.00 -12.15 14.45
N GLU A 431 4.14 -11.21 13.50
CA GLU A 431 5.44 -10.86 12.90
C GLU A 431 6.35 -10.19 13.92
N ILE A 432 5.79 -9.22 14.66
CA ILE A 432 6.53 -8.46 15.68
C ILE A 432 6.96 -9.37 16.81
N GLU A 433 6.07 -10.25 17.30
CA GLU A 433 6.34 -11.24 18.33
C GLU A 433 7.49 -12.18 17.95
N LYS A 434 7.46 -12.67 16.70
CA LYS A 434 8.54 -13.51 16.17
C LYS A 434 9.88 -12.79 16.19
N LEU A 435 9.92 -11.54 15.73
CA LEU A 435 11.15 -10.74 15.74
C LEU A 435 11.61 -10.44 17.18
N LEU A 436 10.69 -10.15 18.10
CA LEU A 436 11.05 -9.94 19.51
C LEU A 436 11.65 -11.19 20.15
N CYS A 437 11.21 -12.38 19.78
CA CYS A 437 11.77 -13.64 20.27
C CYS A 437 13.20 -13.93 19.76
N ASP A 438 13.69 -13.19 18.74
CA ASP A 438 15.10 -13.22 18.33
C ASP A 438 16.01 -12.47 19.34
N HIS A 439 15.46 -11.68 20.25
CA HIS A 439 16.21 -11.03 21.32
C HIS A 439 16.69 -12.06 22.35
N PRO A 440 18.00 -12.05 22.76
CA PRO A 440 18.58 -13.10 23.62
C PRO A 440 17.85 -13.34 24.95
N ALA A 441 17.28 -12.28 25.52
CA ALA A 441 16.60 -12.34 26.81
C ALA A 441 15.11 -12.70 26.70
N VAL A 442 14.49 -12.65 25.52
CA VAL A 442 13.04 -12.87 25.34
C VAL A 442 12.75 -14.34 25.12
N GLU A 443 11.88 -14.91 25.94
CA GLU A 443 11.37 -16.26 25.76
C GLU A 443 10.10 -16.24 24.89
N ILE A 444 9.14 -15.41 25.26
CA ILE A 444 7.84 -15.28 24.58
C ILE A 444 7.44 -13.80 24.57
N ALA A 445 6.83 -13.37 23.48
CA ALA A 445 6.22 -12.06 23.36
C ALA A 445 4.76 -12.19 22.91
N ALA A 446 3.90 -11.30 23.40
CA ALA A 446 2.57 -11.07 22.86
C ALA A 446 2.39 -9.57 22.62
N VAL A 447 1.88 -9.19 21.45
CA VAL A 447 1.72 -7.78 21.07
C VAL A 447 0.26 -7.48 20.80
N ILE A 448 -0.20 -6.34 21.30
CA ILE A 448 -1.51 -5.76 20.97
C ILE A 448 -1.35 -4.31 20.52
N GLY A 449 -2.29 -3.82 19.72
CA GLY A 449 -2.44 -2.39 19.49
C GLY A 449 -3.09 -1.74 20.71
N VAL A 450 -2.56 -0.58 21.12
CA VAL A 450 -3.15 0.28 22.15
C VAL A 450 -3.27 1.70 21.60
N PRO A 451 -4.30 2.48 22.04
CA PRO A 451 -4.51 3.82 21.52
C PRO A 451 -3.30 4.73 21.70
N ASP A 452 -3.01 5.56 20.70
CA ASP A 452 -2.00 6.61 20.71
C ASP A 452 -2.56 7.86 20.03
N GLU A 453 -2.42 9.02 20.69
CA GLU A 453 -2.99 10.28 20.21
C GLU A 453 -2.46 10.72 18.83
N ARG A 454 -1.22 10.36 18.50
CA ARG A 454 -0.55 10.80 17.27
C ARG A 454 -0.61 9.76 16.15
N LEU A 455 -0.50 8.50 16.48
CA LEU A 455 -0.35 7.41 15.50
C LEU A 455 -1.61 6.58 15.31
N GLY A 456 -2.69 6.91 16.03
CA GLY A 456 -3.92 6.12 16.09
C GLY A 456 -3.76 4.95 17.07
N GLU A 457 -2.86 4.03 16.76
CA GLU A 457 -2.45 2.94 17.65
C GLU A 457 -0.94 2.77 17.64
N VAL A 458 -0.42 2.17 18.72
CA VAL A 458 0.98 1.72 18.82
C VAL A 458 1.05 0.34 19.42
N GLY A 459 2.10 -0.40 19.11
CA GLY A 459 2.32 -1.71 19.69
C GLY A 459 2.69 -1.62 21.17
N LYS A 460 1.98 -2.38 22.02
CA LYS A 460 2.39 -2.73 23.37
C LYS A 460 2.74 -4.22 23.39
N ALA A 461 3.98 -4.53 23.77
CA ALA A 461 4.48 -5.89 23.89
C ALA A 461 4.48 -6.34 25.36
N PHE A 462 3.85 -7.46 25.64
CA PHE A 462 3.94 -8.20 26.90
C PHE A 462 4.98 -9.29 26.73
N ILE A 463 6.03 -9.27 27.56
CA ILE A 463 7.23 -10.08 27.38
C ILE A 463 7.51 -10.94 28.60
N VAL A 464 7.64 -12.24 28.36
CA VAL A 464 8.22 -13.18 29.32
C VAL A 464 9.69 -13.34 29.03
N LEU A 465 10.55 -13.08 30.01
CA LEU A 465 12.00 -13.26 29.87
C LEU A 465 12.38 -14.74 30.07
N ARG A 466 13.46 -15.13 29.40
CA ARG A 466 14.08 -16.45 29.63
C ARG A 466 14.51 -16.61 31.08
N PRO A 467 14.47 -17.82 31.65
CA PRO A 467 14.95 -18.06 32.99
C PRO A 467 16.38 -17.53 33.23
N GLY A 468 16.53 -16.67 34.23
CA GLY A 468 17.80 -16.05 34.57
C GLY A 468 18.26 -14.88 33.68
N ALA A 469 17.55 -14.59 32.60
CA ALA A 469 17.81 -13.41 31.78
C ALA A 469 17.31 -12.13 32.45
N ARG A 470 17.95 -11.01 32.11
CA ARG A 470 17.55 -9.67 32.54
C ARG A 470 17.58 -8.75 31.33
N ALA A 471 16.54 -7.97 31.15
CA ALA A 471 16.47 -6.89 30.19
C ALA A 471 15.48 -5.84 30.70
N ALA A 472 15.78 -4.57 30.53
CA ALA A 472 14.83 -3.51 30.83
C ALA A 472 13.89 -3.29 29.63
N PRO A 473 12.63 -2.85 29.84
CA PRO A 473 11.70 -2.51 28.74
C PRO A 473 12.32 -1.62 27.66
N GLY A 474 13.07 -0.58 28.05
CA GLY A 474 13.73 0.34 27.13
C GLY A 474 14.82 -0.30 26.27
N GLU A 475 15.53 -1.30 26.80
CA GLU A 475 16.54 -2.07 26.04
C GLU A 475 15.89 -2.88 24.92
N ILE A 476 14.76 -3.54 25.23
CA ILE A 476 13.99 -4.32 24.26
C ILE A 476 13.41 -3.41 23.17
N ILE A 477 12.88 -2.22 23.52
CA ILE A 477 12.40 -1.22 22.56
C ILE A 477 13.55 -0.77 21.65
N THR A 478 14.70 -0.46 22.22
CA THR A 478 15.88 -0.02 21.46
C THR A 478 16.35 -1.10 20.48
N TRP A 479 16.42 -2.34 20.95
CA TRP A 479 16.75 -3.48 20.12
C TRP A 479 15.73 -3.68 18.99
N ALA A 480 14.43 -3.65 19.31
CA ALA A 480 13.37 -3.78 18.33
C ALA A 480 13.46 -2.73 17.21
N ARG A 481 13.76 -1.47 17.55
CA ARG A 481 13.95 -0.39 16.57
C ARG A 481 15.15 -0.62 15.64
N ALA A 482 16.15 -1.37 16.08
CA ALA A 482 17.27 -1.74 15.24
C ALA A 482 16.97 -2.97 14.36
N ALA A 483 16.14 -3.89 14.86
CA ALA A 483 15.86 -5.17 14.21
C ALA A 483 14.68 -5.12 13.21
N MET A 484 13.77 -4.14 13.34
CA MET A 484 12.57 -4.04 12.51
C MET A 484 12.25 -2.59 12.14
N ALA A 485 11.33 -2.42 11.18
CA ALA A 485 10.85 -1.09 10.77
C ALA A 485 10.25 -0.33 11.96
N ASN A 486 10.52 0.98 12.05
CA ASN A 486 10.19 1.80 13.22
C ASN A 486 8.69 1.82 13.58
N TYR A 487 7.79 1.66 12.60
CA TYR A 487 6.35 1.60 12.85
C TYR A 487 5.91 0.26 13.46
N LYS A 488 6.67 -0.83 13.24
CA LYS A 488 6.44 -2.16 13.83
C LYS A 488 6.98 -2.25 15.26
N ALA A 489 8.07 -1.51 15.56
CA ALA A 489 8.71 -1.57 16.87
C ALA A 489 7.75 -1.12 17.98
N PRO A 490 7.47 -1.97 18.98
CA PRO A 490 6.60 -1.61 20.09
C PRO A 490 7.05 -0.33 20.77
N ARG A 491 6.10 0.54 21.10
CA ARG A 491 6.35 1.77 21.86
C ARG A 491 6.33 1.53 23.36
N LEU A 492 5.59 0.50 23.77
CA LEU A 492 5.42 0.10 25.15
C LEU A 492 5.84 -1.35 25.31
N VAL A 493 6.54 -1.66 26.38
CA VAL A 493 6.92 -3.00 26.77
C VAL A 493 6.60 -3.19 28.24
N GLU A 494 5.87 -4.26 28.55
CA GLU A 494 5.56 -4.70 29.89
C GLU A 494 6.17 -6.09 30.10
N LEU A 495 6.99 -6.25 31.14
CA LEU A 495 7.51 -7.55 31.52
C LEU A 495 6.47 -8.24 32.40
N VAL A 496 6.15 -9.48 32.05
CA VAL A 496 5.17 -10.31 32.76
C VAL A 496 5.77 -11.67 33.08
N ASP A 497 5.30 -12.29 34.16
CA ASP A 497 5.75 -13.62 34.55
C ASP A 497 5.17 -14.69 33.60
N GLU A 498 3.92 -14.49 33.15
CA GLU A 498 3.23 -15.37 32.21
C GLU A 498 2.23 -14.62 31.31
N LEU A 499 1.90 -15.23 30.17
CA LEU A 499 0.87 -14.73 29.27
C LEU A 499 -0.42 -15.54 29.43
N PRO A 500 -1.62 -14.90 29.39
CA PRO A 500 -2.90 -15.62 29.44
C PRO A 500 -3.03 -16.53 28.21
N ARG A 501 -3.37 -17.81 28.45
CA ARG A 501 -3.47 -18.83 27.40
C ARG A 501 -4.75 -19.63 27.53
N ASN A 502 -5.28 -20.10 26.40
CA ASN A 502 -6.35 -21.09 26.41
C ASN A 502 -5.80 -22.51 26.69
N ALA A 503 -6.71 -23.50 26.84
CA ALA A 503 -6.34 -24.90 27.08
C ALA A 503 -5.45 -25.52 25.99
N GLY A 504 -5.45 -24.98 24.78
CA GLY A 504 -4.57 -25.36 23.68
C GLY A 504 -3.23 -24.62 23.63
N GLY A 505 -2.92 -23.80 24.64
CA GLY A 505 -1.65 -23.06 24.76
C GLY A 505 -1.60 -21.76 23.95
N LYS A 506 -2.67 -21.38 23.25
CA LYS A 506 -2.75 -20.14 22.47
C LYS A 506 -2.94 -18.93 23.38
N VAL A 507 -2.15 -17.87 23.14
CA VAL A 507 -2.25 -16.60 23.86
C VAL A 507 -3.60 -15.94 23.61
N LEU A 508 -4.27 -15.52 24.69
CA LEU A 508 -5.58 -14.86 24.71
C LEU A 508 -5.39 -13.33 24.68
N ARG A 509 -5.16 -12.76 23.48
CA ARG A 509 -4.93 -11.31 23.32
C ARG A 509 -6.12 -10.47 23.77
N MET A 510 -7.34 -10.98 23.69
CA MET A 510 -8.54 -10.30 24.22
C MET A 510 -8.43 -10.02 25.72
N GLU A 511 -7.82 -10.92 26.50
CA GLU A 511 -7.62 -10.71 27.94
C GLU A 511 -6.55 -9.62 28.18
N LEU A 512 -5.50 -9.58 27.36
CA LEU A 512 -4.51 -8.51 27.40
C LEU A 512 -5.13 -7.15 27.07
N ARG A 513 -6.03 -7.09 26.09
CA ARG A 513 -6.77 -5.86 25.73
C ARG A 513 -7.70 -5.40 26.86
N LYS A 514 -8.44 -6.32 27.50
CA LYS A 514 -9.30 -6.01 28.64
C LYS A 514 -8.51 -5.47 29.83
N ARG A 515 -7.37 -6.11 30.13
CA ARG A 515 -6.44 -5.65 31.17
C ARG A 515 -5.96 -4.22 30.89
N GLU A 516 -5.63 -3.90 29.63
CA GLU A 516 -5.18 -2.57 29.22
C GLU A 516 -6.31 -1.53 29.31
N ALA A 517 -7.54 -1.91 28.99
CA ALA A 517 -8.72 -1.05 29.12
C ALA A 517 -9.19 -0.85 30.56
N GLY A 518 -8.58 -1.52 31.54
CA GLY A 518 -8.99 -1.44 32.95
C GLY A 518 -10.32 -2.16 33.23
N GLU A 519 -10.70 -3.13 32.41
CA GLU A 519 -11.93 -3.89 32.51
C GLU A 519 -11.79 -5.21 33.34
N VAL A 520 -10.58 -5.44 33.92
CA VAL A 520 -10.27 -6.61 34.77
C VAL A 520 -9.64 -6.15 36.08
#